data_301bbc4fe0f99915fc979136d562369e
#
_entry.id   301bbc4fe0f99915fc979136d562369e
#
_cell.length_a   1.000
_cell.length_b   1.000
_cell.length_c   1.000
_cell.angle_alpha   90.00
_cell.angle_beta   90.00
_cell.angle_gamma   90.00
#
_symmetry.space_group_name_H-M   'P 1'
#
loop_
_entity.id
_entity.type
_entity.pdbx_description
1 polymer ?
#
loop_
_entity_poly.entity_id
_entity_poly.type
_entity_poly.pdbx_seq_one_letter_code
_entity_poly.pdbx_strand_id
1 'polypeptide(L)'
;MVYHPSSRKRRFPVVFVPLGLMLLALLSFGCARDAGYSPGGRVLTKTMETTAYCGCDICCNWERGSGQWLYLDFWNRYVASGPRQGRPYDGLTASGTVPYEPQEGFFSWDSVERPWMIPLRLVLFPWYFLPEDGTIAADTRHYPFGTRMYVPGYGWGVVRDRGRNIKGAARIDLYFHSHDDALRWGRRKLPVHIQRSR
;
A
#
# COMPACT_ATOMS: atom_id res chain seq x y z
N MET A 1 -28.25 1.70 -70.88
CA MET A 1 -28.20 0.59 -69.90
C MET A 1 -27.44 1.12 -68.69
N VAL A 2 -28.18 1.59 -67.66
CA VAL A 2 -27.58 2.24 -66.50
C VAL A 2 -27.67 1.26 -65.32
N TYR A 3 -26.52 0.86 -64.76
CA TYR A 3 -26.43 -0.08 -63.64
C TYR A 3 -26.52 0.68 -62.32
N HIS A 4 -27.52 0.35 -61.53
CA HIS A 4 -27.74 0.92 -60.19
C HIS A 4 -27.21 -0.07 -59.13
N PRO A 5 -26.21 0.28 -58.30
CA PRO A 5 -25.81 -0.60 -57.21
C PRO A 5 -26.71 -0.37 -55.99
N SER A 6 -27.42 -1.43 -55.60
CA SER A 6 -28.21 -1.53 -54.38
C SER A 6 -27.31 -1.55 -53.16
N SER A 7 -27.36 -0.49 -52.36
CA SER A 7 -26.66 -0.41 -51.06
C SER A 7 -27.41 -1.20 -49.97
N ARG A 8 -26.97 -2.40 -49.69
CA ARG A 8 -27.46 -3.23 -48.60
C ARG A 8 -26.85 -2.76 -47.27
N LYS A 9 -27.56 -1.95 -46.52
CA LYS A 9 -27.18 -1.58 -45.14
C LYS A 9 -27.20 -2.82 -44.27
N ARG A 10 -26.01 -3.30 -43.84
CA ARG A 10 -25.88 -4.33 -42.81
C ARG A 10 -26.32 -3.72 -41.47
N ARG A 11 -27.44 -4.16 -40.93
CA ARG A 11 -27.85 -3.89 -39.56
C ARG A 11 -27.05 -4.83 -38.65
N PHE A 12 -26.16 -4.28 -37.84
CA PHE A 12 -25.55 -5.06 -36.74
C PHE A 12 -26.62 -5.22 -35.66
N PRO A 13 -26.83 -6.45 -35.14
CA PRO A 13 -27.70 -6.65 -34.00
C PRO A 13 -27.06 -5.97 -32.78
N VAL A 14 -27.75 -5.01 -32.20
CA VAL A 14 -27.40 -4.48 -30.86
C VAL A 14 -27.77 -5.57 -29.90
N VAL A 15 -26.74 -6.29 -29.38
CA VAL A 15 -26.92 -7.27 -28.34
C VAL A 15 -27.22 -6.50 -27.05
N PHE A 16 -28.48 -6.38 -26.69
CA PHE A 16 -28.92 -5.97 -25.38
C PHE A 16 -28.49 -7.04 -24.39
N VAL A 17 -27.33 -6.87 -23.74
CA VAL A 17 -27.00 -7.66 -22.55
C VAL A 17 -27.92 -7.14 -21.45
N PRO A 18 -28.83 -7.96 -20.92
CA PRO A 18 -29.77 -7.49 -19.90
C PRO A 18 -28.97 -7.08 -18.66
N LEU A 19 -29.25 -5.85 -18.20
CA LEU A 19 -28.63 -5.22 -17.03
C LEU A 19 -28.68 -6.13 -15.79
N GLY A 20 -29.64 -7.04 -15.73
CA GLY A 20 -29.77 -8.06 -14.68
C GLY A 20 -28.65 -9.11 -14.63
N LEU A 21 -28.06 -9.48 -15.76
CA LEU A 21 -26.94 -10.43 -15.80
C LEU A 21 -25.64 -9.81 -15.27
N MET A 22 -25.46 -8.51 -15.50
CA MET A 22 -24.33 -7.75 -14.97
C MET A 22 -24.45 -7.57 -13.44
N LEU A 23 -25.67 -7.38 -12.93
CA LEU A 23 -25.93 -7.29 -11.49
C LEU A 23 -25.72 -8.63 -10.78
N LEU A 24 -26.10 -9.75 -11.42
CA LEU A 24 -25.88 -11.09 -10.87
C LEU A 24 -24.40 -11.47 -10.83
N ALA A 25 -23.60 -11.04 -11.82
CA ALA A 25 -22.17 -11.25 -11.84
C ALA A 25 -21.45 -10.45 -10.73
N LEU A 26 -21.96 -9.27 -10.36
CA LEU A 26 -21.43 -8.48 -9.26
C LEU A 26 -21.74 -9.08 -7.88
N LEU A 27 -22.83 -9.83 -7.74
CA LEU A 27 -23.19 -10.51 -6.49
C LEU A 27 -22.41 -11.81 -6.26
N SER A 28 -21.87 -12.44 -7.29
CA SER A 28 -21.05 -13.66 -7.17
C SER A 28 -19.57 -13.39 -6.82
N PHE A 29 -19.09 -12.15 -6.90
CA PHE A 29 -17.75 -11.76 -6.42
C PHE A 29 -17.69 -11.43 -4.93
N GLY A 30 -18.76 -11.63 -4.18
CA GLY A 30 -18.91 -11.35 -2.76
C GLY A 30 -18.19 -12.28 -1.78
N CYS A 31 -17.20 -13.05 -2.22
CA CYS A 31 -16.25 -13.73 -1.33
C CYS A 31 -14.84 -13.15 -1.51
N ALA A 32 -14.70 -11.84 -1.37
CA ALA A 32 -13.41 -11.30 -1.02
C ALA A 32 -13.08 -11.89 0.36
N ARG A 33 -12.17 -12.85 0.39
CA ARG A 33 -11.54 -13.30 1.63
C ARG A 33 -10.93 -12.06 2.26
N ASP A 34 -11.53 -11.58 3.33
CA ASP A 34 -10.87 -10.68 4.26
C ASP A 34 -9.56 -11.35 4.64
N ALA A 35 -8.47 -10.86 4.06
CA ALA A 35 -7.15 -11.35 4.36
C ALA A 35 -6.88 -11.06 5.85
N GLY A 36 -7.27 -12.02 6.71
CA GLY A 36 -6.75 -12.11 8.06
C GLY A 36 -7.47 -11.36 9.16
N TYR A 37 -8.73 -10.96 9.06
CA TYR A 37 -9.51 -10.70 10.25
C TYR A 37 -9.89 -12.04 10.90
N SER A 38 -9.04 -12.52 11.81
CA SER A 38 -9.40 -13.59 12.74
C SER A 38 -10.01 -12.94 13.98
N PRO A 39 -11.33 -13.05 14.22
CA PRO A 39 -12.02 -12.43 15.37
C PRO A 39 -11.56 -12.97 16.74
N GLY A 40 -10.65 -13.93 16.78
CA GLY A 40 -10.20 -14.62 17.99
C GLY A 40 -8.74 -14.36 18.38
N GLY A 41 -8.01 -13.47 17.70
CA GLY A 41 -6.65 -13.11 18.09
C GLY A 41 -6.66 -12.25 19.35
N ARG A 42 -5.82 -12.62 20.36
CA ARG A 42 -5.65 -11.80 21.56
C ARG A 42 -5.03 -10.45 21.16
N VAL A 43 -5.79 -9.37 21.26
CA VAL A 43 -5.31 -7.99 21.03
C VAL A 43 -4.61 -7.53 22.29
N LEU A 44 -3.32 -7.17 22.16
CA LEU A 44 -2.54 -6.55 23.20
C LEU A 44 -2.39 -5.06 22.89
N THR A 45 -2.80 -4.20 23.80
CA THR A 45 -2.55 -2.75 23.69
C THR A 45 -1.28 -2.38 24.43
N LYS A 46 -0.39 -1.68 23.77
CA LYS A 46 0.87 -1.23 24.34
C LYS A 46 1.18 0.20 23.89
N THR A 47 1.56 1.07 24.83
CA THR A 47 2.07 2.40 24.48
C THR A 47 3.46 2.26 23.86
N MET A 48 3.61 2.75 22.62
CA MET A 48 4.83 2.64 21.84
C MET A 48 5.21 4.02 21.29
N GLU A 49 6.51 4.23 21.15
CA GLU A 49 7.05 5.34 20.38
C GLU A 49 6.92 5.02 18.90
N THR A 50 6.22 5.87 18.17
CA THR A 50 6.05 5.77 16.73
C THR A 50 6.82 6.88 16.05
N THR A 51 7.66 6.53 15.08
CA THR A 51 8.32 7.44 14.15
C THR A 51 7.84 7.15 12.74
N ALA A 52 8.29 7.91 11.76
CA ALA A 52 7.90 7.71 10.37
C ALA A 52 9.10 7.80 9.43
N TYR A 53 9.02 7.06 8.32
CA TYR A 53 10.01 7.08 7.25
C TYR A 53 9.33 6.98 5.88
N CYS A 54 10.05 7.32 4.82
CA CYS A 54 9.61 7.15 3.44
C CYS A 54 10.70 6.50 2.59
N GLY A 55 10.39 6.20 1.33
CA GLY A 55 11.34 5.58 0.39
C GLY A 55 12.39 6.52 -0.21
N CYS A 56 12.57 7.76 0.30
CA CYS A 56 13.54 8.71 -0.21
C CYS A 56 14.98 8.37 0.20
N ASP A 57 15.94 9.03 -0.44
CA ASP A 57 17.38 8.89 -0.20
C ASP A 57 17.76 9.21 1.25
N ILE A 58 17.17 10.26 1.84
CA ILE A 58 17.44 10.68 3.21
C ILE A 58 17.00 9.59 4.21
N CYS A 59 15.78 9.05 4.07
CA CYS A 59 15.25 8.06 5.00
C CYS A 59 15.84 6.66 4.79
N CYS A 60 16.09 6.27 3.54
CA CYS A 60 16.53 4.93 3.17
C CYS A 60 18.02 4.83 2.81
N ASN A 61 18.77 5.95 2.91
CA ASN A 61 20.22 5.97 2.74
C ASN A 61 20.67 5.35 1.41
N TRP A 62 20.12 5.86 0.30
CA TRP A 62 20.56 5.48 -1.04
C TRP A 62 21.00 6.72 -1.84
N GLU A 63 21.83 6.51 -2.84
CA GLU A 63 22.29 7.52 -3.78
C GLU A 63 22.07 7.05 -5.22
N ARG A 64 22.02 7.98 -6.15
CA ARG A 64 21.96 7.65 -7.57
C ARG A 64 23.36 7.34 -8.09
N GLY A 65 23.44 6.45 -9.05
CA GLY A 65 24.67 6.21 -9.80
C GLY A 65 25.15 7.46 -10.53
N SER A 66 26.42 7.51 -10.83
CA SER A 66 27.05 8.66 -11.50
C SER A 66 26.90 8.58 -13.02
N GLY A 67 26.67 9.74 -13.67
CA GLY A 67 26.70 9.87 -15.13
C GLY A 67 28.09 10.10 -15.71
N GLN A 68 29.17 9.86 -14.95
CA GLN A 68 30.53 10.12 -15.41
C GLN A 68 30.98 9.10 -16.49
N TRP A 69 31.65 9.61 -17.51
CA TRP A 69 32.33 8.81 -18.57
C TRP A 69 31.41 7.84 -19.31
N LEU A 70 30.28 8.31 -19.90
CA LEU A 70 29.38 7.50 -20.71
C LEU A 70 28.70 6.30 -19.98
N TYR A 71 28.97 6.11 -18.71
CA TYR A 71 28.17 5.20 -17.89
C TYR A 71 26.84 5.89 -17.56
N LEU A 72 25.77 5.51 -18.28
CA LEU A 72 24.40 5.98 -18.06
C LEU A 72 23.81 5.27 -16.82
N ASP A 73 24.48 5.41 -15.68
CA ASP A 73 24.13 4.70 -14.42
C ASP A 73 23.24 5.54 -13.49
N PHE A 74 22.94 6.76 -13.87
CA PHE A 74 22.15 7.69 -13.04
C PHE A 74 20.71 7.23 -12.76
N TRP A 75 20.22 6.21 -13.48
CA TRP A 75 18.93 5.58 -13.22
C TRP A 75 18.95 4.60 -12.04
N ASN A 76 20.11 4.02 -11.78
CA ASN A 76 20.29 3.04 -10.73
C ASN A 76 20.41 3.72 -9.37
N ARG A 77 20.02 2.99 -8.33
CA ARG A 77 20.16 3.42 -6.95
C ARG A 77 21.07 2.46 -6.23
N TYR A 78 21.93 3.01 -5.38
CA TYR A 78 22.89 2.25 -4.59
C TYR A 78 22.81 2.64 -3.13
N VAL A 79 23.15 1.72 -2.24
CA VAL A 79 23.25 2.02 -0.81
C VAL A 79 24.39 3.01 -0.59
N ALA A 80 24.08 4.20 -0.05
CA ALA A 80 25.05 5.31 0.06
C ALA A 80 26.08 5.10 1.16
N SER A 81 25.77 4.35 2.24
CA SER A 81 26.72 4.14 3.33
C SER A 81 26.42 2.88 4.15
N GLY A 82 27.43 2.42 4.91
CA GLY A 82 27.34 1.27 5.80
C GLY A 82 27.83 -0.03 5.20
N PRO A 83 27.59 -1.20 5.85
CA PRO A 83 28.15 -2.50 5.45
C PRO A 83 27.73 -2.98 4.05
N ARG A 84 26.71 -2.38 3.45
CA ARG A 84 26.21 -2.69 2.11
C ARG A 84 26.42 -1.56 1.12
N GLN A 85 27.29 -0.60 1.42
CA GLN A 85 27.60 0.53 0.54
C GLN A 85 27.97 0.05 -0.87
N GLY A 86 27.47 0.74 -1.89
CA GLY A 86 27.69 0.44 -3.29
C GLY A 86 26.90 -0.76 -3.85
N ARG A 87 26.10 -1.46 -3.03
CA ARG A 87 25.19 -2.49 -3.54
C ARG A 87 23.93 -1.87 -4.13
N PRO A 88 23.32 -2.47 -5.15
CA PRO A 88 22.04 -2.02 -5.68
C PRO A 88 20.98 -1.90 -4.61
N TYR A 89 20.23 -0.79 -4.65
CA TYR A 89 19.09 -0.54 -3.78
C TYR A 89 17.79 -0.79 -4.55
N ASP A 90 17.04 -1.80 -4.16
CA ASP A 90 15.82 -2.26 -4.83
C ASP A 90 14.54 -1.59 -4.30
N GLY A 91 14.63 -0.85 -3.20
CA GLY A 91 13.47 -0.20 -2.57
C GLY A 91 12.55 -1.16 -1.81
N LEU A 92 12.96 -2.43 -1.66
CA LEU A 92 12.16 -3.42 -0.94
C LEU A 92 12.39 -3.34 0.57
N THR A 93 11.39 -3.75 1.31
CA THR A 93 11.45 -3.93 2.77
C THR A 93 12.35 -5.12 3.13
N ALA A 94 12.66 -5.27 4.40
CA ALA A 94 13.44 -6.41 4.87
C ALA A 94 12.75 -7.77 4.70
N SER A 95 11.43 -7.80 4.46
CA SER A 95 10.68 -9.01 4.09
C SER A 95 10.62 -9.25 2.58
N GLY A 96 11.24 -8.39 1.75
CA GLY A 96 11.25 -8.52 0.30
C GLY A 96 9.98 -8.01 -0.39
N THR A 97 9.18 -7.18 0.27
CA THR A 97 7.96 -6.60 -0.29
C THR A 97 8.13 -5.11 -0.56
N VAL A 98 7.35 -4.56 -1.48
CA VAL A 98 7.24 -3.10 -1.66
C VAL A 98 6.58 -2.51 -0.43
N PRO A 99 7.10 -1.39 0.13
CA PRO A 99 6.44 -0.74 1.26
C PRO A 99 5.19 0.02 0.80
N TYR A 100 4.13 -0.04 1.61
CA TYR A 100 2.85 0.63 1.36
C TYR A 100 2.45 1.49 2.55
N GLU A 101 1.78 2.60 2.25
CA GLU A 101 1.00 3.37 3.22
C GLU A 101 -0.39 2.75 3.34
N PRO A 102 -1.00 2.69 4.55
CA PRO A 102 -2.32 2.09 4.69
C PRO A 102 -3.35 2.84 3.87
N GLN A 103 -4.15 2.09 3.13
CA GLN A 103 -5.28 2.61 2.39
C GLN A 103 -6.57 2.16 3.09
N GLU A 104 -7.37 3.14 3.48
CA GLU A 104 -8.72 2.86 3.93
C GLU A 104 -9.54 2.49 2.68
N GLY A 105 -10.15 1.30 2.68
CA GLY A 105 -11.00 0.86 1.58
C GLY A 105 -12.20 1.80 1.37
N PHE A 106 -12.98 1.51 0.33
CA PHE A 106 -14.12 2.30 -0.12
C PHE A 106 -15.15 2.67 0.97
N PHE A 107 -15.31 1.85 2.00
CA PHE A 107 -16.19 2.11 3.15
C PHE A 107 -15.50 2.85 4.29
N SER A 108 -14.53 3.69 3.97
CA SER A 108 -13.84 4.53 4.95
C SER A 108 -14.69 5.74 5.35
N TRP A 109 -14.33 6.34 6.48
CA TRP A 109 -14.95 7.57 6.96
C TRP A 109 -14.82 8.73 5.96
N ASP A 110 -13.71 8.81 5.23
CA ASP A 110 -13.49 9.76 4.13
C ASP A 110 -14.52 9.62 2.99
N SER A 111 -14.97 8.41 2.71
CA SER A 111 -16.02 8.17 1.71
C SER A 111 -17.40 8.64 2.20
N VAL A 112 -17.63 8.63 3.52
CA VAL A 112 -18.85 9.18 4.10
C VAL A 112 -18.85 10.71 4.07
N GLU A 113 -17.70 11.34 4.31
CA GLU A 113 -17.53 12.79 4.27
C GLU A 113 -17.61 13.36 2.84
N ARG A 114 -17.21 12.57 1.82
CA ARG A 114 -17.14 12.99 0.42
C ARG A 114 -17.85 12.03 -0.53
N PRO A 115 -19.19 11.85 -0.39
CA PRO A 115 -19.94 10.85 -1.15
C PRO A 115 -19.91 11.04 -2.66
N TRP A 116 -19.71 12.28 -3.15
CA TRP A 116 -19.60 12.57 -4.60
C TRP A 116 -18.31 12.01 -5.24
N MET A 117 -17.28 11.71 -4.44
CA MET A 117 -16.05 11.08 -4.91
C MET A 117 -16.23 9.59 -5.21
N ILE A 118 -17.28 8.97 -4.67
CA ILE A 118 -17.54 7.54 -4.80
C ILE A 118 -17.67 7.10 -6.27
N PRO A 119 -18.56 7.70 -7.09
CA PRO A 119 -18.69 7.29 -8.49
C PRO A 119 -17.44 7.58 -9.32
N LEU A 120 -16.71 8.66 -9.02
CA LEU A 120 -15.47 9.00 -9.71
C LEU A 120 -14.37 8.00 -9.39
N ARG A 121 -14.22 7.61 -8.12
CA ARG A 121 -13.27 6.57 -7.69
C ARG A 121 -13.62 5.21 -8.28
N LEU A 122 -14.91 4.87 -8.36
CA LEU A 122 -15.40 3.61 -8.92
C LEU A 122 -14.98 3.41 -10.38
N VAL A 123 -15.06 4.47 -11.18
CA VAL A 123 -14.79 4.41 -12.61
C VAL A 123 -13.31 4.54 -12.95
N LEU A 124 -12.59 5.43 -12.25
CA LEU A 124 -11.21 5.76 -12.59
C LEU A 124 -10.17 4.92 -11.80
N PHE A 125 -10.53 4.44 -10.62
CA PHE A 125 -9.59 3.75 -9.72
C PHE A 125 -10.21 2.50 -9.08
N PRO A 126 -10.61 1.48 -9.87
CA PRO A 126 -11.28 0.30 -9.33
C PRO A 126 -10.43 -0.52 -8.33
N TRP A 127 -9.10 -0.36 -8.35
CA TRP A 127 -8.19 -1.00 -7.38
C TRP A 127 -8.16 -0.33 -6.00
N TYR A 128 -8.78 0.86 -5.85
CA TYR A 128 -8.87 1.58 -4.58
C TYR A 128 -9.90 0.96 -3.59
N PHE A 129 -10.58 -0.11 -4.01
CA PHE A 129 -11.64 -0.74 -3.21
C PHE A 129 -11.13 -1.60 -2.07
N LEU A 130 -9.96 -2.17 -2.23
CA LEU A 130 -9.42 -3.08 -1.24
C LEU A 130 -8.65 -2.30 -0.18
N PRO A 131 -9.02 -2.45 1.11
CA PRO A 131 -8.20 -1.89 2.18
C PRO A 131 -6.83 -2.57 2.13
N GLU A 132 -5.78 -1.78 2.19
CA GLU A 132 -4.41 -2.29 2.21
C GLU A 132 -3.73 -1.89 3.52
N ASP A 133 -3.18 -2.89 4.22
CA ASP A 133 -2.43 -2.65 5.45
C ASP A 133 -1.09 -1.98 5.14
N GLY A 134 -0.78 -0.91 5.85
CA GLY A 134 0.48 -0.19 5.74
C GLY A 134 1.69 -1.04 6.16
N THR A 135 2.87 -0.54 5.84
CA THR A 135 4.14 -1.16 6.22
C THR A 135 4.66 -0.56 7.53
N ILE A 136 4.99 -1.44 8.46
CA ILE A 136 5.60 -1.09 9.76
C ILE A 136 6.99 -1.70 9.83
N ALA A 137 7.97 -0.90 10.21
CA ALA A 137 9.29 -1.38 10.61
C ALA A 137 9.33 -1.57 12.13
N ALA A 138 9.79 -2.74 12.58
CA ALA A 138 9.88 -3.09 13.98
C ALA A 138 11.08 -4.00 14.28
N ASP A 139 11.39 -4.19 15.56
CA ASP A 139 12.35 -5.21 15.99
C ASP A 139 11.73 -6.60 15.87
N THR A 140 12.15 -7.37 14.87
CA THR A 140 11.58 -8.68 14.54
C THR A 140 11.82 -9.76 15.63
N ARG A 141 12.66 -9.48 16.61
CA ARG A 141 12.81 -10.35 17.80
C ARG A 141 11.59 -10.27 18.72
N HIS A 142 10.90 -9.12 18.72
CA HIS A 142 9.69 -8.87 19.51
C HIS A 142 8.42 -9.00 18.68
N TYR A 143 8.48 -8.54 17.44
CA TYR A 143 7.38 -8.50 16.48
C TYR A 143 7.80 -9.13 15.15
N PRO A 144 7.65 -10.46 14.99
CA PRO A 144 7.97 -11.15 13.74
C PRO A 144 7.26 -10.53 12.54
N PHE A 145 7.83 -10.73 11.34
CA PHE A 145 7.16 -10.36 10.10
C PHE A 145 5.76 -10.96 10.04
N GLY A 146 4.79 -10.19 9.53
CA GLY A 146 3.39 -10.56 9.52
C GLY A 146 2.61 -10.14 10.79
N THR A 147 3.28 -9.64 11.84
CA THR A 147 2.58 -9.07 13.00
C THR A 147 1.76 -7.88 12.56
N ARG A 148 0.46 -7.90 12.83
CA ARG A 148 -0.48 -6.84 12.45
C ARG A 148 -0.70 -5.89 13.62
N MET A 149 -0.66 -4.58 13.36
CA MET A 149 -0.80 -3.55 14.37
C MET A 149 -1.74 -2.46 13.89
N TYR A 150 -2.59 -1.96 14.77
CA TYR A 150 -3.36 -0.74 14.52
C TYR A 150 -2.74 0.41 15.29
N VAL A 151 -2.43 1.49 14.57
CA VAL A 151 -1.84 2.72 15.10
C VAL A 151 -2.82 3.87 14.91
N PRO A 152 -3.31 4.51 15.97
CA PRO A 152 -4.22 5.65 15.87
C PRO A 152 -3.65 6.76 14.98
N GLY A 153 -4.43 7.22 14.01
CA GLY A 153 -4.04 8.25 13.05
C GLY A 153 -3.19 7.77 11.87
N TYR A 154 -2.75 6.50 11.87
CA TYR A 154 -2.09 5.85 10.74
C TYR A 154 -2.97 4.76 10.13
N GLY A 155 -3.62 3.94 10.97
CA GLY A 155 -4.45 2.83 10.54
C GLY A 155 -3.81 1.46 10.80
N TRP A 156 -4.28 0.44 10.08
CA TRP A 156 -3.72 -0.90 10.14
C TRP A 156 -2.41 -0.99 9.37
N GLY A 157 -1.44 -1.69 9.95
CA GLY A 157 -0.18 -1.99 9.29
C GLY A 157 0.37 -3.35 9.69
N VAL A 158 1.23 -3.88 8.85
CA VAL A 158 1.89 -5.18 9.03
C VAL A 158 3.39 -4.97 9.15
N VAL A 159 4.03 -5.66 10.09
CA VAL A 159 5.47 -5.67 10.21
C VAL A 159 6.07 -6.38 8.99
N ARG A 160 6.66 -5.58 8.09
CA ARG A 160 7.33 -6.04 6.85
C ARG A 160 8.77 -5.56 6.77
N ASP A 161 9.15 -4.63 7.67
CA ASP A 161 10.48 -4.02 7.61
C ASP A 161 11.20 -4.03 8.96
N ARG A 162 12.49 -3.70 8.93
CA ARG A 162 13.39 -3.57 10.08
C ARG A 162 14.20 -2.31 9.97
N GLY A 163 14.09 -1.42 10.93
CA GLY A 163 14.96 -0.25 11.04
C GLY A 163 16.25 -0.55 11.79
N ARG A 164 17.38 0.03 11.34
CA ARG A 164 18.66 -0.09 12.06
C ARG A 164 18.54 0.43 13.49
N ASN A 165 17.82 1.53 13.67
CA ASN A 165 17.63 2.21 14.94
C ASN A 165 16.32 1.82 15.65
N ILE A 166 15.52 0.92 15.07
CA ILE A 166 14.27 0.44 15.63
C ILE A 166 14.58 -0.83 16.41
N LYS A 167 14.85 -0.66 17.70
CA LYS A 167 15.24 -1.73 18.61
C LYS A 167 14.32 -1.78 19.82
N GLY A 168 14.07 -3.01 20.28
CA GLY A 168 13.24 -3.28 21.45
C GLY A 168 11.75 -3.27 21.15
N ALA A 169 10.97 -3.53 22.19
CA ALA A 169 9.53 -3.75 22.09
C ALA A 169 8.67 -2.48 22.24
N ALA A 170 9.29 -1.30 22.35
CA ALA A 170 8.57 -0.05 22.62
C ALA A 170 8.68 0.99 21.49
N ARG A 171 9.24 0.61 20.35
CA ARG A 171 9.43 1.51 19.21
C ARG A 171 9.07 0.82 17.91
N ILE A 172 8.36 1.53 17.04
CA ILE A 172 8.04 1.15 15.67
C ILE A 172 8.21 2.36 14.74
N ASP A 173 8.36 2.10 13.45
CA ASP A 173 8.51 3.10 12.42
C ASP A 173 7.49 2.85 11.30
N LEU A 174 6.77 3.90 10.90
CA LEU A 174 5.63 3.82 9.99
C LEU A 174 6.03 4.33 8.61
N TYR A 175 5.67 3.60 7.58
CA TYR A 175 5.96 3.99 6.21
C TYR A 175 4.95 5.00 5.70
N PHE A 176 5.44 6.08 5.07
CA PHE A 176 4.67 7.05 4.32
C PHE A 176 5.23 7.18 2.90
N HIS A 177 4.37 7.46 1.93
CA HIS A 177 4.82 7.68 0.55
C HIS A 177 5.60 9.00 0.42
N SER A 178 5.16 10.03 1.13
CA SER A 178 5.75 11.37 1.10
C SER A 178 6.71 11.59 2.26
N HIS A 179 7.84 12.25 1.98
CA HIS A 179 8.77 12.71 3.02
C HIS A 179 8.12 13.74 3.96
N ASP A 180 7.33 14.64 3.39
CA ASP A 180 6.64 15.68 4.15
C ASP A 180 5.61 15.09 5.11
N ASP A 181 4.90 14.03 4.72
CA ASP A 181 3.94 13.33 5.59
C ASP A 181 4.67 12.59 6.72
N ALA A 182 5.80 11.97 6.42
CA ALA A 182 6.65 11.36 7.43
C ALA A 182 7.17 12.41 8.44
N LEU A 183 7.58 13.59 7.97
CA LEU A 183 7.98 14.70 8.84
C LEU A 183 6.83 15.25 9.67
N ARG A 184 5.63 15.40 9.10
CA ARG A 184 4.42 15.84 9.82
C ARG A 184 3.99 14.83 10.88
N TRP A 185 4.18 13.55 10.62
CA TRP A 185 3.97 12.52 11.65
C TRP A 185 4.90 12.73 12.82
N GLY A 186 6.19 12.90 12.55
CA GLY A 186 7.22 13.12 13.53
C GLY A 186 7.37 11.97 14.51
N ARG A 187 7.55 12.27 15.79
CA ARG A 187 7.71 11.30 16.88
C ARG A 187 6.54 11.42 17.84
N ARG A 188 5.80 10.34 18.07
CA ARG A 188 4.63 10.30 18.95
C ARG A 188 4.68 9.08 19.86
N LYS A 189 4.08 9.17 21.03
CA LYS A 189 3.81 8.02 21.90
C LYS A 189 2.32 7.74 21.85
N LEU A 190 1.95 6.59 21.32
CA LEU A 190 0.54 6.22 21.06
C LEU A 190 0.24 4.82 21.60
N PRO A 191 -1.02 4.55 22.00
CA PRO A 191 -1.47 3.20 22.28
C PRO A 191 -1.60 2.42 20.96
N VAL A 192 -0.76 1.42 20.75
CA VAL A 192 -0.76 0.56 19.57
C VAL A 192 -1.46 -0.74 19.93
N HIS A 193 -2.42 -1.15 19.11
CA HIS A 193 -3.13 -2.42 19.26
C HIS A 193 -2.44 -3.48 18.41
N ILE A 194 -1.89 -4.49 19.04
CA ILE A 194 -1.09 -5.54 18.41
C ILE A 194 -1.94 -6.81 18.33
N GLN A 195 -2.14 -7.30 17.12
CA GLN A 195 -2.81 -8.58 16.86
C GLN A 195 -1.73 -9.64 16.65
N ARG A 196 -1.61 -10.58 17.58
CA ARG A 196 -0.73 -11.74 17.40
C ARG A 196 -1.38 -12.74 16.46
N SER A 197 -0.70 -13.09 15.37
CA SER A 197 -1.01 -14.32 14.63
C SER A 197 -0.78 -15.53 15.55
N ARG A 198 -1.69 -16.47 15.49
CA ARG A 198 -1.50 -17.77 16.16
C ARG A 198 -0.41 -18.56 15.48
#